data_e3f96867b98ccc0e17bd93fcaf462a46
#
_entry.id   e3f96867b98ccc0e17bd93fcaf462a46
#
_cell.length_a   1.000
_cell.length_b   1.000
_cell.length_c   1.000
_cell.angle_alpha   90.00
_cell.angle_beta   90.00
_cell.angle_gamma   90.00
#
_symmetry.space_group_name_H-M   'P 1'
#
loop_
_entity.id
_entity.type
_entity.pdbx_description
1 polymer ?
#
loop_
_entity_poly.entity_id
_entity_poly.type
_entity_poly.pdbx_seq_one_letter_code
_entity_poly.pdbx_strand_id
1 'polypeptide(L)'
;MSDAARATRVKNKAPAPVQITAEQIVRESAERAEDVYGAPKRKIADQEELKEYRYEQRKQFEDRVRSSYWEPRAWIRYAKWEEGQGDLPRARSVWERALEHHGRDVPIWLQYAEMEMKNKAINHARNVWERACSTLPRIDVFWYKYVNMEETLGQVAAARQVFEKWMKWEPEHTAWNAYVKMEQRYGEKERARDIFQRYVQVHPDVKAWTRWAKFEFSSGERDKAREVYEAAVEFLRNEPEVGNLY
;
A
#
# COMPACT_ATOMS: atom_id res chain seq x y z
N MET A 1 -23.40 16.54 34.47
CA MET A 1 -24.62 17.36 34.52
C MET A 1 -24.74 18.04 33.17
N SER A 2 -25.77 17.69 32.51
CA SER A 2 -25.94 17.67 31.07
C SER A 2 -26.14 19.05 30.42
N ASP A 3 -25.47 19.25 29.30
CA ASP A 3 -25.65 20.39 28.38
C ASP A 3 -27.05 20.44 27.69
N ALA A 4 -27.91 19.48 27.95
CA ALA A 4 -29.28 19.43 27.40
C ALA A 4 -30.18 20.57 27.87
N ALA A 5 -29.82 21.30 28.94
CA ALA A 5 -30.64 22.41 29.46
C ALA A 5 -30.36 23.76 28.78
N ARG A 6 -29.38 23.85 27.87
CA ARG A 6 -28.98 25.09 27.22
C ARG A 6 -29.73 25.41 25.91
N ALA A 7 -30.35 24.41 25.29
CA ALA A 7 -30.92 24.55 23.96
C ALA A 7 -32.28 25.26 23.87
N THR A 8 -32.97 25.51 24.99
CA THR A 8 -34.35 25.97 24.98
C THR A 8 -34.59 27.38 25.59
N ARG A 9 -33.52 28.15 25.87
CA ARG A 9 -33.70 29.53 26.37
C ARG A 9 -33.93 30.49 25.21
N VAL A 10 -35.20 30.81 24.97
CA VAL A 10 -35.59 31.97 24.15
C VAL A 10 -35.01 33.21 24.80
N LYS A 11 -34.07 33.89 24.13
CA LYS A 11 -33.35 35.08 24.65
C LYS A 11 -34.27 36.27 24.82
N ASN A 12 -35.39 36.36 24.14
CA ASN A 12 -36.32 37.45 24.24
C ASN A 12 -37.75 36.88 24.39
N LYS A 13 -38.36 37.13 25.57
CA LYS A 13 -39.75 36.73 25.90
C LYS A 13 -40.81 37.77 25.59
N ALA A 14 -40.41 38.92 25.09
CA ALA A 14 -41.38 39.94 24.67
C ALA A 14 -42.06 39.55 23.36
N PRO A 15 -43.39 39.74 23.18
CA PRO A 15 -44.03 39.53 21.92
C PRO A 15 -43.33 40.38 20.85
N ALA A 16 -42.78 39.75 19.84
CA ALA A 16 -42.10 40.44 18.76
C ALA A 16 -43.10 41.26 17.96
N PRO A 17 -42.88 42.57 17.77
CA PRO A 17 -43.76 43.42 16.96
C PRO A 17 -43.66 43.11 15.46
N VAL A 18 -42.72 42.26 15.06
CA VAL A 18 -42.49 41.80 13.69
C VAL A 18 -42.47 40.29 13.66
N GLN A 19 -43.16 39.69 12.70
CA GLN A 19 -43.12 38.26 12.46
C GLN A 19 -41.66 37.76 12.25
N ILE A 20 -41.37 36.60 12.75
CA ILE A 20 -40.06 35.94 12.57
C ILE A 20 -39.68 35.94 11.08
N THR A 21 -38.54 36.49 10.76
CA THR A 21 -38.05 36.54 9.37
C THR A 21 -37.58 35.17 8.91
N ALA A 22 -37.60 34.90 7.61
CA ALA A 22 -37.14 33.68 7.02
C ALA A 22 -35.65 33.40 7.42
N GLU A 23 -34.82 34.42 7.51
CA GLU A 23 -33.45 34.33 7.98
C GLU A 23 -33.33 33.84 9.44
N GLN A 24 -34.27 34.26 10.28
CA GLN A 24 -34.28 33.85 11.68
C GLN A 24 -34.68 32.39 11.83
N ILE A 25 -35.65 31.92 10.99
CA ILE A 25 -36.03 30.50 10.90
C ILE A 25 -34.85 29.62 10.43
N VAL A 26 -34.13 30.08 9.40
CA VAL A 26 -32.94 29.36 8.88
C VAL A 26 -31.83 29.31 9.92
N ARG A 27 -31.57 30.42 10.62
CA ARG A 27 -30.58 30.48 11.71
C ARG A 27 -30.96 29.56 12.86
N GLU A 28 -32.22 29.58 13.30
CA GLU A 28 -32.70 28.69 14.36
C GLU A 28 -32.72 27.23 13.95
N SER A 29 -32.98 26.92 12.67
CA SER A 29 -32.88 25.54 12.16
C SER A 29 -31.42 25.05 12.09
N ALA A 30 -30.47 25.95 11.80
CA ALA A 30 -29.04 25.64 11.82
C ALA A 30 -28.47 25.52 13.24
N GLU A 31 -29.01 26.34 14.19
CA GLU A 31 -28.64 26.25 15.62
C GLU A 31 -29.31 25.09 16.34
N ARG A 32 -30.45 24.59 15.85
CA ARG A 32 -30.98 23.27 16.20
C ARG A 32 -30.26 22.21 15.38
N ALA A 33 -28.98 21.98 15.69
CA ALA A 33 -28.34 20.74 15.26
C ALA A 33 -29.22 19.61 15.83
N GLU A 34 -29.97 18.93 14.98
CA GLU A 34 -30.63 17.69 15.37
C GLU A 34 -29.51 16.78 15.90
N ASP A 35 -29.61 16.42 17.18
CA ASP A 35 -28.80 15.33 17.68
C ASP A 35 -29.06 14.16 16.75
N VAL A 36 -28.07 13.81 15.94
CA VAL A 36 -28.13 12.62 15.12
C VAL A 36 -28.23 11.46 16.10
N TYR A 37 -29.45 11.07 16.42
CA TYR A 37 -29.69 9.86 17.19
C TYR A 37 -29.12 8.70 16.38
N GLY A 38 -27.84 8.41 16.65
CA GLY A 38 -27.22 7.22 16.13
C GLY A 38 -28.09 6.04 16.60
N ALA A 39 -28.54 5.23 15.64
CA ALA A 39 -29.30 4.05 15.98
C ALA A 39 -28.59 3.29 17.14
N PRO A 40 -29.32 2.88 18.18
CA PRO A 40 -28.69 2.22 19.33
C PRO A 40 -27.88 1.03 18.82
N LYS A 41 -26.64 0.92 19.30
CA LYS A 41 -25.77 -0.21 18.93
C LYS A 41 -26.47 -1.50 19.30
N ARG A 42 -26.86 -2.29 18.29
CA ARG A 42 -27.51 -3.59 18.48
C ARG A 42 -26.55 -4.47 19.28
N LYS A 43 -26.99 -4.95 20.43
CA LYS A 43 -26.28 -5.96 21.22
C LYS A 43 -26.75 -7.32 20.73
N ILE A 44 -25.83 -8.09 20.17
CA ILE A 44 -26.11 -9.45 19.69
C ILE A 44 -25.91 -10.38 20.89
N ALA A 45 -26.96 -11.07 21.29
CA ALA A 45 -26.95 -11.98 22.44
C ALA A 45 -26.81 -13.46 22.01
N ASP A 46 -27.41 -13.84 20.87
CA ASP A 46 -27.53 -15.23 20.45
C ASP A 46 -26.78 -15.49 19.13
N GLN A 47 -26.42 -16.76 18.91
CA GLN A 47 -25.77 -17.20 17.66
C GLN A 47 -26.71 -17.09 16.46
N GLU A 48 -27.99 -17.23 16.62
CA GLU A 48 -28.97 -17.09 15.54
C GLU A 48 -29.09 -15.64 15.13
N GLU A 49 -29.17 -14.73 16.09
CA GLU A 49 -29.16 -13.29 15.85
C GLU A 49 -27.87 -12.84 15.16
N LEU A 50 -26.73 -13.44 15.49
CA LEU A 50 -25.46 -13.18 14.82
C LEU A 50 -25.49 -13.63 13.34
N LYS A 51 -26.08 -14.79 13.06
CA LYS A 51 -26.21 -15.29 11.68
C LYS A 51 -27.11 -14.38 10.85
N GLU A 52 -28.24 -13.95 11.44
CA GLU A 52 -29.17 -13.04 10.79
C GLU A 52 -28.52 -11.67 10.52
N TYR A 53 -27.84 -11.11 11.51
CA TYR A 53 -27.06 -9.88 11.34
C TYR A 53 -26.03 -10.00 10.22
N ARG A 54 -25.24 -11.10 10.20
CA ARG A 54 -24.27 -11.35 9.13
C ARG A 54 -24.93 -11.45 7.76
N TYR A 55 -26.09 -12.08 7.68
CA TYR A 55 -26.84 -12.19 6.43
C TYR A 55 -27.32 -10.82 5.94
N GLU A 56 -27.91 -10.02 6.82
CA GLU A 56 -28.37 -8.66 6.52
C GLU A 56 -27.19 -7.76 6.03
N GLN A 57 -26.08 -7.79 6.75
CA GLN A 57 -24.89 -7.02 6.38
C GLN A 57 -24.33 -7.46 5.03
N ARG A 58 -24.25 -8.75 4.78
CA ARG A 58 -23.82 -9.27 3.47
C ARG A 58 -24.71 -8.79 2.36
N LYS A 59 -26.01 -8.86 2.55
CA LYS A 59 -26.99 -8.36 1.58
C LYS A 59 -26.74 -6.87 1.28
N GLN A 60 -26.55 -6.05 2.30
CA GLN A 60 -26.24 -4.63 2.13
C GLN A 60 -24.93 -4.40 1.37
N PHE A 61 -23.88 -5.17 1.65
CA PHE A 61 -22.62 -5.07 0.92
C PHE A 61 -22.77 -5.54 -0.53
N GLU A 62 -23.45 -6.65 -0.77
CA GLU A 62 -23.70 -7.14 -2.15
C GLU A 62 -24.54 -6.13 -2.96
N ASP A 63 -25.57 -5.54 -2.37
CA ASP A 63 -26.39 -4.51 -3.03
C ASP A 63 -25.53 -3.27 -3.33
N ARG A 64 -24.66 -2.85 -2.41
CA ARG A 64 -23.75 -1.73 -2.62
C ARG A 64 -22.74 -2.02 -3.73
N VAL A 65 -22.12 -3.18 -3.70
CA VAL A 65 -21.14 -3.59 -4.73
C VAL A 65 -21.82 -3.71 -6.10
N ARG A 66 -23.05 -4.21 -6.14
CA ARG A 66 -23.84 -4.31 -7.38
C ARG A 66 -24.22 -2.94 -7.95
N SER A 67 -24.60 -2.01 -7.08
CA SER A 67 -24.96 -0.63 -7.49
C SER A 67 -23.74 0.22 -7.85
N SER A 68 -22.58 -0.04 -7.23
CA SER A 68 -21.37 0.75 -7.38
C SER A 68 -20.15 -0.15 -7.65
N TYR A 69 -20.28 -1.04 -8.65
CA TYR A 69 -19.21 -2.00 -8.97
C TYR A 69 -17.88 -1.33 -9.40
N TRP A 70 -17.95 -0.09 -9.89
CA TRP A 70 -16.79 0.71 -10.30
C TRP A 70 -16.03 1.34 -9.14
N GLU A 71 -16.56 1.29 -7.90
CA GLU A 71 -15.93 1.89 -6.73
C GLU A 71 -15.05 0.87 -5.99
N PRO A 72 -13.70 0.95 -6.05
CA PRO A 72 -12.80 0.02 -5.36
C PRO A 72 -13.00 -0.01 -3.85
N ARG A 73 -13.37 1.14 -3.27
CA ARG A 73 -13.58 1.28 -1.82
C ARG A 73 -14.75 0.44 -1.30
N ALA A 74 -15.77 0.22 -2.12
CA ALA A 74 -16.91 -0.62 -1.75
C ALA A 74 -16.46 -2.07 -1.55
N TRP A 75 -15.66 -2.58 -2.48
CA TRP A 75 -15.07 -3.91 -2.43
C TRP A 75 -14.12 -4.09 -1.24
N ILE A 76 -13.24 -3.12 -1.00
CA ILE A 76 -12.30 -3.12 0.12
C ILE A 76 -13.05 -3.18 1.47
N ARG A 77 -14.11 -2.39 1.63
CA ARG A 77 -14.92 -2.40 2.86
C ARG A 77 -15.60 -3.75 3.09
N TYR A 78 -16.15 -4.33 2.02
CA TYR A 78 -16.81 -5.63 2.10
C TYR A 78 -15.82 -6.72 2.50
N ALA A 79 -14.68 -6.82 1.82
CA ALA A 79 -13.66 -7.82 2.12
C ALA A 79 -13.10 -7.68 3.54
N LYS A 80 -12.83 -6.45 3.99
CA LYS A 80 -12.39 -6.18 5.38
C LYS A 80 -13.45 -6.56 6.42
N TRP A 81 -14.71 -6.39 6.09
CA TRP A 81 -15.78 -6.79 6.99
C TRP A 81 -15.83 -8.32 7.12
N GLU A 82 -15.73 -9.08 6.03
CA GLU A 82 -15.66 -10.55 6.06
C GLU A 82 -14.41 -11.05 6.80
N GLU A 83 -13.25 -10.37 6.62
CA GLU A 83 -12.04 -10.64 7.41
C GLU A 83 -12.33 -10.46 8.92
N GLY A 84 -12.98 -9.35 9.28
CA GLY A 84 -13.38 -9.06 10.67
C GLY A 84 -14.35 -10.08 11.26
N GLN A 85 -15.14 -10.77 10.43
CA GLN A 85 -16.00 -11.88 10.85
C GLN A 85 -15.25 -13.21 10.99
N GLY A 86 -13.97 -13.27 10.60
CA GLY A 86 -13.16 -14.48 10.62
C GLY A 86 -13.43 -15.43 9.43
N ASP A 87 -14.21 -15.01 8.44
CA ASP A 87 -14.54 -15.83 7.26
C ASP A 87 -13.56 -15.55 6.11
N LEU A 88 -12.32 -16.03 6.27
CA LEU A 88 -11.27 -15.82 5.28
C LEU A 88 -11.59 -16.36 3.87
N PRO A 89 -12.24 -17.55 3.72
CA PRO A 89 -12.62 -18.02 2.40
C PRO A 89 -13.55 -17.06 1.67
N ARG A 90 -14.50 -16.45 2.38
CA ARG A 90 -15.40 -15.45 1.78
C ARG A 90 -14.69 -14.15 1.48
N ALA A 91 -13.85 -13.67 2.40
CA ALA A 91 -13.02 -12.49 2.15
C ALA A 91 -12.18 -12.65 0.86
N ARG A 92 -11.55 -13.82 0.67
CA ARG A 92 -10.83 -14.17 -0.56
C ARG A 92 -11.74 -14.10 -1.79
N SER A 93 -12.92 -14.70 -1.73
CA SER A 93 -13.89 -14.65 -2.83
C SER A 93 -14.26 -13.22 -3.21
N VAL A 94 -14.45 -12.35 -2.22
CA VAL A 94 -14.73 -10.92 -2.47
C VAL A 94 -13.52 -10.23 -3.11
N TRP A 95 -12.30 -10.50 -2.64
CA TRP A 95 -11.08 -9.95 -3.24
C TRP A 95 -10.87 -10.41 -4.68
N GLU A 96 -11.09 -11.69 -4.98
CA GLU A 96 -10.96 -12.19 -6.36
C GLU A 96 -11.98 -11.53 -7.29
N ARG A 97 -13.24 -11.41 -6.87
CA ARG A 97 -14.26 -10.66 -7.63
C ARG A 97 -13.89 -9.18 -7.81
N ALA A 98 -13.31 -8.56 -6.78
CA ALA A 98 -12.81 -7.20 -6.90
C ALA A 98 -11.71 -7.08 -7.94
N LEU A 99 -10.78 -8.04 -8.01
CA LEU A 99 -9.70 -8.07 -8.99
C LEU A 99 -10.20 -8.31 -10.43
N GLU A 100 -11.30 -9.05 -10.63
CA GLU A 100 -11.92 -9.19 -11.95
C GLU A 100 -12.35 -7.85 -12.55
N HIS A 101 -12.83 -6.94 -11.71
CA HIS A 101 -13.27 -5.61 -12.13
C HIS A 101 -12.15 -4.56 -12.06
N HIS A 102 -11.26 -4.67 -11.09
CA HIS A 102 -10.25 -3.67 -10.74
C HIS A 102 -8.82 -4.23 -10.74
N GLY A 103 -8.49 -5.11 -11.67
CA GLY A 103 -7.18 -5.76 -11.74
C GLY A 103 -5.99 -4.80 -11.92
N ARG A 104 -6.22 -3.54 -12.29
CA ARG A 104 -5.19 -2.50 -12.39
C ARG A 104 -5.11 -1.59 -11.16
N ASP A 105 -5.93 -1.82 -10.16
CA ASP A 105 -6.01 -0.96 -8.98
C ASP A 105 -5.02 -1.42 -7.91
N VAL A 106 -3.97 -0.63 -7.70
CA VAL A 106 -2.88 -0.94 -6.75
C VAL A 106 -3.38 -1.16 -5.31
N PRO A 107 -4.24 -0.30 -4.74
CA PRO A 107 -4.81 -0.49 -3.41
C PRO A 107 -5.46 -1.85 -3.16
N ILE A 108 -6.16 -2.42 -4.14
CA ILE A 108 -6.83 -3.73 -3.98
C ILE A 108 -5.80 -4.84 -3.79
N TRP A 109 -4.76 -4.88 -4.64
CA TRP A 109 -3.69 -5.86 -4.52
C TRP A 109 -2.96 -5.76 -3.16
N LEU A 110 -2.64 -4.52 -2.74
CA LEU A 110 -1.96 -4.27 -1.47
C LEU A 110 -2.80 -4.77 -0.28
N GLN A 111 -4.08 -4.41 -0.23
CA GLN A 111 -4.97 -4.77 0.87
C GLN A 111 -5.23 -6.29 0.91
N TYR A 112 -5.36 -6.93 -0.26
CA TYR A 112 -5.53 -8.38 -0.34
C TYR A 112 -4.30 -9.10 0.20
N ALA A 113 -3.11 -8.74 -0.28
CA ALA A 113 -1.88 -9.36 0.19
C ALA A 113 -1.62 -9.09 1.69
N GLU A 114 -1.92 -7.87 2.17
CA GLU A 114 -1.82 -7.53 3.59
C GLU A 114 -2.77 -8.38 4.46
N MET A 115 -3.98 -8.63 3.99
CA MET A 115 -4.92 -9.55 4.65
C MET A 115 -4.33 -10.96 4.78
N GLU A 116 -3.77 -11.51 3.70
CA GLU A 116 -3.18 -12.86 3.73
C GLU A 116 -1.95 -12.92 4.65
N MET A 117 -1.11 -11.88 4.66
CA MET A 117 0.06 -11.78 5.55
C MET A 117 -0.37 -11.70 7.03
N LYS A 118 -1.35 -10.87 7.34
CA LYS A 118 -1.90 -10.70 8.68
C LYS A 118 -2.47 -12.01 9.24
N ASN A 119 -3.13 -12.78 8.37
CA ASN A 119 -3.69 -14.07 8.72
C ASN A 119 -2.69 -15.24 8.60
N LYS A 120 -1.38 -14.94 8.43
CA LYS A 120 -0.28 -15.92 8.34
C LYS A 120 -0.43 -16.93 7.19
N ALA A 121 -1.22 -16.62 6.19
CA ALA A 121 -1.42 -17.46 5.02
C ALA A 121 -0.35 -17.16 3.94
N ILE A 122 0.91 -17.45 4.27
CA ILE A 122 2.09 -17.02 3.49
C ILE A 122 2.05 -17.49 2.04
N ASN A 123 1.63 -18.72 1.78
CA ASN A 123 1.57 -19.23 0.41
C ASN A 123 0.51 -18.51 -0.43
N HIS A 124 -0.62 -18.11 0.18
CA HIS A 124 -1.61 -17.28 -0.49
C HIS A 124 -1.07 -15.88 -0.74
N ALA A 125 -0.38 -15.27 0.24
CA ALA A 125 0.26 -13.96 0.06
C ALA A 125 1.28 -13.99 -1.10
N ARG A 126 2.12 -15.03 -1.20
CA ARG A 126 3.05 -15.23 -2.32
C ARG A 126 2.33 -15.26 -3.66
N ASN A 127 1.26 -16.03 -3.75
CA ASN A 127 0.46 -16.12 -4.98
C ASN A 127 -0.12 -14.76 -5.37
N VAL A 128 -0.66 -14.02 -4.40
CA VAL A 128 -1.21 -12.68 -4.65
C VAL A 128 -0.12 -11.72 -5.12
N TRP A 129 1.06 -11.69 -4.46
CA TRP A 129 2.17 -10.84 -4.87
C TRP A 129 2.71 -11.22 -6.26
N GLU A 130 2.84 -12.50 -6.56
CA GLU A 130 3.33 -12.96 -7.87
C GLU A 130 2.37 -12.56 -8.99
N ARG A 131 1.07 -12.69 -8.77
CA ARG A 131 0.02 -12.21 -9.70
C ARG A 131 0.04 -10.69 -9.84
N ALA A 132 0.18 -9.95 -8.75
CA ALA A 132 0.28 -8.49 -8.77
C ALA A 132 1.48 -8.02 -9.59
N CYS A 133 2.66 -8.59 -9.35
CA CYS A 133 3.89 -8.27 -10.08
C CYS A 133 3.81 -8.66 -11.57
N SER A 134 3.11 -9.77 -11.91
CA SER A 134 2.94 -10.18 -13.30
C SER A 134 1.91 -9.30 -14.05
N THR A 135 0.88 -8.83 -13.36
CA THR A 135 -0.17 -7.98 -13.94
C THR A 135 0.29 -6.53 -14.11
N LEU A 136 1.03 -6.01 -13.14
CA LEU A 136 1.51 -4.63 -13.06
C LEU A 136 3.02 -4.56 -12.77
N PRO A 137 3.87 -5.03 -13.67
CA PRO A 137 5.32 -5.18 -13.40
C PRO A 137 6.07 -3.87 -13.20
N ARG A 138 5.52 -2.74 -13.66
CA ARG A 138 6.12 -1.40 -13.51
C ARG A 138 5.74 -0.70 -12.20
N ILE A 139 5.00 -1.36 -11.32
CA ILE A 139 4.64 -0.83 -10.02
C ILE A 139 5.62 -1.36 -8.96
N ASP A 140 6.65 -0.58 -8.69
CA ASP A 140 7.75 -0.94 -7.79
C ASP A 140 7.31 -1.32 -6.37
N VAL A 141 6.22 -0.72 -5.89
CA VAL A 141 5.67 -0.96 -4.55
C VAL A 141 5.35 -2.44 -4.33
N PHE A 142 4.86 -3.16 -5.33
CA PHE A 142 4.57 -4.58 -5.21
C PHE A 142 5.83 -5.41 -4.99
N TRP A 143 6.87 -5.12 -5.77
CA TRP A 143 8.14 -5.80 -5.66
C TRP A 143 8.81 -5.55 -4.30
N TYR A 144 8.83 -4.30 -3.83
CA TYR A 144 9.34 -3.96 -2.51
C TYR A 144 8.60 -4.67 -1.39
N LYS A 145 7.27 -4.70 -1.44
CA LYS A 145 6.45 -5.38 -0.42
C LYS A 145 6.67 -6.89 -0.46
N TYR A 146 6.78 -7.47 -1.65
CA TYR A 146 7.05 -8.89 -1.81
C TYR A 146 8.42 -9.26 -1.26
N VAL A 147 9.47 -8.55 -1.65
CA VAL A 147 10.83 -8.76 -1.11
C VAL A 147 10.84 -8.63 0.41
N ASN A 148 10.25 -7.56 0.95
CA ASN A 148 10.20 -7.33 2.39
C ASN A 148 9.49 -8.46 3.14
N MET A 149 8.43 -9.02 2.56
CA MET A 149 7.77 -10.20 3.12
C MET A 149 8.73 -11.40 3.19
N GLU A 150 9.44 -11.73 2.09
CA GLU A 150 10.37 -12.87 2.07
C GLU A 150 11.57 -12.65 3.01
N GLU A 151 12.09 -11.42 3.11
CA GLU A 151 13.15 -11.07 4.07
C GLU A 151 12.66 -11.23 5.52
N THR A 152 11.45 -10.77 5.83
CA THR A 152 10.84 -10.91 7.17
C THR A 152 10.65 -12.38 7.56
N LEU A 153 10.37 -13.23 6.59
CA LEU A 153 10.26 -14.67 6.77
C LEU A 153 11.62 -15.39 6.85
N GLY A 154 12.72 -14.65 6.68
CA GLY A 154 14.07 -15.22 6.63
C GLY A 154 14.38 -16.01 5.35
N GLN A 155 13.55 -15.91 4.33
CA GLN A 155 13.69 -16.63 3.06
C GLN A 155 14.52 -15.83 2.05
N VAL A 156 15.81 -15.63 2.35
CA VAL A 156 16.74 -14.82 1.53
C VAL A 156 16.81 -15.32 0.08
N ALA A 157 16.80 -16.64 -0.12
CA ALA A 157 16.83 -17.23 -1.46
C ALA A 157 15.59 -16.86 -2.26
N ALA A 158 14.41 -16.83 -1.64
CA ALA A 158 13.18 -16.40 -2.28
C ALA A 158 13.20 -14.89 -2.60
N ALA A 159 13.68 -14.05 -1.67
CA ALA A 159 13.86 -12.63 -1.90
C ALA A 159 14.77 -12.35 -3.11
N ARG A 160 15.88 -13.09 -3.25
CA ARG A 160 16.76 -13.03 -4.43
C ARG A 160 16.01 -13.36 -5.72
N GLN A 161 15.22 -14.43 -5.72
CA GLN A 161 14.43 -14.80 -6.91
C GLN A 161 13.43 -13.71 -7.29
N VAL A 162 12.82 -13.04 -6.32
CA VAL A 162 11.92 -11.90 -6.58
C VAL A 162 12.69 -10.75 -7.21
N PHE A 163 13.86 -10.39 -6.69
CA PHE A 163 14.71 -9.36 -7.27
C PHE A 163 15.14 -9.73 -8.70
N GLU A 164 15.55 -10.98 -8.94
CA GLU A 164 15.95 -11.42 -10.28
C GLU A 164 14.78 -11.33 -11.29
N LYS A 165 13.56 -11.64 -10.86
CA LYS A 165 12.36 -11.43 -11.67
C LYS A 165 12.13 -9.95 -11.95
N TRP A 166 12.34 -9.09 -10.93
CA TRP A 166 12.16 -7.65 -11.06
C TRP A 166 13.19 -7.00 -11.99
N MET A 167 14.46 -7.37 -11.85
CA MET A 167 15.55 -6.83 -12.69
C MET A 167 15.37 -7.09 -14.19
N LYS A 168 14.60 -8.12 -14.58
CA LYS A 168 14.24 -8.37 -15.99
C LYS A 168 13.39 -7.25 -16.62
N TRP A 169 12.75 -6.43 -15.80
CA TRP A 169 11.94 -5.30 -16.24
C TRP A 169 12.73 -3.99 -16.31
N GLU A 170 14.03 -4.05 -16.07
CA GLU A 170 14.94 -2.90 -16.09
C GLU A 170 14.40 -1.72 -15.26
N PRO A 171 14.16 -1.93 -13.95
CA PRO A 171 13.60 -0.90 -13.09
C PRO A 171 14.58 0.26 -12.90
N GLU A 172 14.09 1.34 -12.30
CA GLU A 172 14.91 2.51 -11.97
C GLU A 172 16.01 2.22 -10.94
N HIS A 173 16.95 3.15 -10.81
CA HIS A 173 18.10 3.10 -9.89
C HIS A 173 17.76 2.70 -8.45
N THR A 174 16.58 3.04 -7.97
CA THR A 174 16.12 2.75 -6.61
C THR A 174 16.01 1.25 -6.35
N ALA A 175 15.54 0.50 -7.32
CA ALA A 175 15.37 -0.95 -7.24
C ALA A 175 16.72 -1.68 -7.22
N TRP A 176 17.64 -1.30 -8.12
CA TRP A 176 19.00 -1.83 -8.15
C TRP A 176 19.74 -1.60 -6.83
N ASN A 177 19.62 -0.39 -6.28
CA ASN A 177 20.21 -0.07 -4.98
C ASN A 177 19.59 -0.88 -3.83
N ALA A 178 18.29 -1.15 -3.89
CA ALA A 178 17.64 -1.97 -2.88
C ALA A 178 18.18 -3.41 -2.90
N TYR A 179 18.40 -3.95 -4.11
CA TYR A 179 18.98 -5.27 -4.27
C TYR A 179 20.41 -5.34 -3.73
N VAL A 180 21.27 -4.39 -4.13
CA VAL A 180 22.63 -4.28 -3.59
C VAL A 180 22.64 -4.18 -2.06
N LYS A 181 21.81 -3.31 -1.49
CA LYS A 181 21.69 -3.14 -0.04
C LYS A 181 21.23 -4.42 0.66
N MET A 182 20.38 -5.20 0.04
CA MET A 182 20.00 -6.51 0.58
C MET A 182 21.23 -7.43 0.64
N GLU A 183 21.99 -7.61 -0.44
CA GLU A 183 23.18 -8.47 -0.44
C GLU A 183 24.25 -7.96 0.54
N GLN A 184 24.40 -6.63 0.70
CA GLN A 184 25.29 -6.05 1.72
C GLN A 184 24.87 -6.44 3.14
N ARG A 185 23.56 -6.42 3.47
CA ARG A 185 23.06 -6.85 4.79
C ARG A 185 23.40 -8.31 5.10
N TYR A 186 23.42 -9.14 4.06
CA TYR A 186 23.76 -10.56 4.19
C TYR A 186 25.26 -10.86 4.01
N GLY A 187 26.10 -9.83 3.80
CA GLY A 187 27.55 -9.97 3.69
C GLY A 187 28.06 -10.52 2.36
N GLU A 188 27.20 -10.66 1.36
CA GLU A 188 27.49 -11.27 0.06
C GLU A 188 28.09 -10.24 -0.92
N LYS A 189 29.37 -9.87 -0.68
CA LYS A 189 30.05 -8.82 -1.46
C LYS A 189 30.19 -9.17 -2.95
N GLU A 190 30.52 -10.42 -3.26
CA GLU A 190 30.69 -10.83 -4.67
C GLU A 190 29.37 -10.73 -5.45
N ARG A 191 28.27 -11.16 -4.85
CA ARG A 191 26.95 -11.00 -5.47
C ARG A 191 26.58 -9.53 -5.67
N ALA A 192 26.90 -8.68 -4.72
CA ALA A 192 26.68 -7.24 -4.88
C ALA A 192 27.48 -6.68 -6.08
N ARG A 193 28.70 -7.18 -6.32
CA ARG A 193 29.52 -6.82 -7.51
C ARG A 193 28.85 -7.28 -8.81
N ASP A 194 28.38 -8.51 -8.87
CA ASP A 194 27.66 -9.02 -10.05
C ASP A 194 26.42 -8.18 -10.36
N ILE A 195 25.70 -7.74 -9.31
CA ILE A 195 24.55 -6.86 -9.47
C ILE A 195 24.99 -5.50 -10.00
N PHE A 196 26.08 -4.91 -9.50
CA PHE A 196 26.59 -3.63 -9.99
C PHE A 196 27.05 -3.72 -11.44
N GLN A 197 27.70 -4.80 -11.87
CA GLN A 197 28.08 -5.01 -13.27
C GLN A 197 26.84 -4.95 -14.20
N ARG A 198 25.76 -5.65 -13.82
CA ARG A 198 24.50 -5.60 -14.57
C ARG A 198 23.84 -4.22 -14.50
N TYR A 199 23.92 -3.59 -13.33
CA TYR A 199 23.32 -2.27 -13.11
C TYR A 199 23.93 -1.21 -14.02
N VAL A 200 25.24 -1.15 -14.15
CA VAL A 200 25.91 -0.18 -15.04
C VAL A 200 25.71 -0.49 -16.53
N GLN A 201 25.38 -1.74 -16.88
CA GLN A 201 25.01 -2.10 -18.25
C GLN A 201 23.62 -1.59 -18.62
N VAL A 202 22.66 -1.67 -17.68
CA VAL A 202 21.29 -1.19 -17.90
C VAL A 202 21.20 0.33 -17.78
N HIS A 203 21.89 0.89 -16.81
CA HIS A 203 21.93 2.34 -16.53
C HIS A 203 23.39 2.83 -16.60
N PRO A 204 23.90 3.13 -17.78
CA PRO A 204 25.28 3.56 -17.98
C PRO A 204 25.48 5.05 -17.64
N ASP A 205 25.07 5.48 -16.46
CA ASP A 205 25.14 6.86 -16.01
C ASP A 205 26.17 7.05 -14.87
N VAL A 206 26.60 8.28 -14.65
CA VAL A 206 27.52 8.67 -13.58
C VAL A 206 27.04 8.22 -12.20
N LYS A 207 25.73 8.21 -11.99
CA LYS A 207 25.15 7.81 -10.69
C LYS A 207 25.36 6.34 -10.39
N ALA A 208 25.22 5.45 -11.37
CA ALA A 208 25.43 4.02 -11.19
C ALA A 208 26.88 3.71 -10.87
N TRP A 209 27.80 4.25 -11.65
CA TRP A 209 29.25 4.07 -11.46
C TRP A 209 29.73 4.63 -10.11
N THR A 210 29.29 5.84 -9.75
CA THR A 210 29.64 6.45 -8.46
C THR A 210 29.15 5.59 -7.26
N ARG A 211 27.98 4.98 -7.38
CA ARG A 211 27.46 4.10 -6.34
C ARG A 211 28.28 2.82 -6.21
N TRP A 212 28.70 2.25 -7.33
CA TRP A 212 29.57 1.07 -7.32
C TRP A 212 30.92 1.39 -6.68
N ALA A 213 31.57 2.47 -7.11
CA ALA A 213 32.86 2.88 -6.52
C ALA A 213 32.75 3.16 -5.02
N LYS A 214 31.69 3.83 -4.57
CA LYS A 214 31.39 4.03 -3.14
C LYS A 214 31.19 2.73 -2.38
N PHE A 215 30.56 1.75 -3.00
CA PHE A 215 30.41 0.43 -2.42
C PHE A 215 31.76 -0.26 -2.20
N GLU A 216 32.65 -0.29 -3.22
CA GLU A 216 34.00 -0.88 -3.10
C GLU A 216 34.82 -0.15 -2.03
N PHE A 217 34.77 1.18 -2.03
CA PHE A 217 35.44 1.98 -1.00
C PHE A 217 34.95 1.66 0.42
N SER A 218 33.63 1.58 0.60
CA SER A 218 33.02 1.23 1.91
C SER A 218 33.29 -0.19 2.34
N SER A 219 33.55 -1.10 1.39
CA SER A 219 33.92 -2.49 1.62
C SER A 219 35.41 -2.67 1.99
N GLY A 220 36.20 -1.58 1.95
CA GLY A 220 37.62 -1.58 2.25
C GLY A 220 38.52 -1.86 1.06
N GLU A 221 37.99 -2.08 -0.12
CA GLU A 221 38.67 -2.43 -1.37
C GLU A 221 38.99 -1.17 -2.19
N ARG A 222 39.98 -0.40 -1.73
CA ARG A 222 40.34 0.88 -2.35
C ARG A 222 40.89 0.73 -3.77
N ASP A 223 41.59 -0.32 -4.06
CA ASP A 223 42.14 -0.57 -5.40
C ASP A 223 41.03 -0.87 -6.40
N LYS A 224 40.05 -1.69 -6.02
CA LYS A 224 38.88 -1.95 -6.84
C LYS A 224 38.03 -0.70 -7.05
N ALA A 225 37.88 0.15 -6.02
CA ALA A 225 37.17 1.41 -6.18
C ALA A 225 37.85 2.29 -7.24
N ARG A 226 39.19 2.31 -7.29
CA ARG A 226 39.95 3.04 -8.32
C ARG A 226 39.73 2.44 -9.70
N GLU A 227 39.82 1.12 -9.86
CA GLU A 227 39.54 0.41 -11.10
C GLU A 227 38.14 0.74 -11.64
N VAL A 228 37.13 0.77 -10.76
CA VAL A 228 35.74 1.13 -11.12
C VAL A 228 35.66 2.58 -11.59
N TYR A 229 36.37 3.54 -10.96
CA TYR A 229 36.39 4.92 -11.44
C TYR A 229 37.12 5.05 -12.77
N GLU A 230 38.23 4.36 -12.98
CA GLU A 230 38.98 4.35 -14.26
C GLU A 230 38.09 3.81 -15.39
N ALA A 231 37.41 2.67 -15.14
CA ALA A 231 36.44 2.10 -16.09
C ALA A 231 35.28 3.05 -16.36
N ALA A 232 34.76 3.76 -15.34
CA ALA A 232 33.70 4.74 -15.50
C ALA A 232 34.12 5.91 -16.40
N VAL A 233 35.33 6.44 -16.18
CA VAL A 233 35.89 7.55 -17.00
C VAL A 233 36.06 7.11 -18.45
N GLU A 234 36.57 5.90 -18.70
CA GLU A 234 36.75 5.36 -20.05
C GLU A 234 35.40 5.17 -20.75
N PHE A 235 34.39 4.58 -20.02
CA PHE A 235 33.08 4.31 -20.58
C PHE A 235 32.27 5.57 -20.86
N LEU A 236 32.33 6.56 -19.96
CA LEU A 236 31.55 7.80 -20.02
C LEU A 236 32.29 8.95 -20.73
N ARG A 237 33.39 8.66 -21.41
CA ARG A 237 34.31 9.67 -22.00
C ARG A 237 33.66 10.80 -22.78
N ASN A 238 32.50 10.58 -23.37
CA ASN A 238 31.73 11.52 -24.15
C ASN A 238 30.56 12.18 -23.43
N GLU A 239 30.34 11.83 -22.16
CA GLU A 239 29.24 12.38 -21.39
C GLU A 239 29.62 13.69 -20.69
N PRO A 240 28.76 14.73 -20.72
CA PRO A 240 29.10 16.05 -20.14
C PRO A 240 29.21 16.00 -18.60
N GLU A 241 28.69 14.98 -17.96
CA GLU A 241 28.68 14.83 -16.49
C GLU A 241 29.92 14.10 -15.91
N VAL A 242 30.87 13.71 -16.75
CA VAL A 242 32.11 13.02 -16.34
C VAL A 242 32.90 13.82 -15.30
N GLY A 243 32.84 15.16 -15.39
CA GLY A 243 33.47 16.03 -14.39
C GLY A 243 33.01 15.83 -12.95
N ASN A 244 31.87 15.19 -12.71
CA ASN A 244 31.32 14.89 -11.38
C ASN A 244 31.85 13.57 -10.78
N LEU A 245 32.71 12.84 -11.53
CA LEU A 245 33.39 11.62 -11.03
C LEU A 245 34.67 11.94 -10.24
N TYR A 246 35.19 13.14 -10.38
CA TYR A 246 36.38 13.66 -9.70
C TYR A 246 35.96 14.52 -8.52
#